data_a3b641a4bee790c6cb5fc4d21d30d9c9
#
_entry.id   a3b641a4bee790c6cb5fc4d21d30d9c9
#
_cell.length_a   1.000
_cell.length_b   1.000
_cell.length_c   1.000
_cell.angle_alpha   90.00
_cell.angle_beta   90.00
_cell.angle_gamma   90.00
#
_symmetry.space_group_name_H-M   'P 1'
#
loop_
_entity.id
_entity.type
_entity.pdbx_description
1 polymer ?
#
loop_
_entity_poly.entity_id
_entity_poly.type
_entity_poly.pdbx_seq_one_letter_code
_entity_poly.pdbx_strand_id
1 'polypeptide(L)'
;MTNRAFKTGESREQPSLFPPWIEDYVGPDNPVRAIESFVCALDLAKLGVRHADRGMEVGQPPYDPADLLKLYLYGYINQIRSSRRLEREASRNLELIWLLKNLKPGYRTIANFRKENWEALKAVNRSFVLLVRELGLVGGAVVAIDGAFFHGDASKASIFTRKRLAEQIANLDREIEAYGRSLEDNDTAEAKHRTDGPGNAGGGDGDNLGARVSALMAKRSRAQADLDRLKASGETQLSRTDPDARLLSKGDQTVAGYNVQAVVDDKHKLIVASEVVNDSSDVGQLHAMAKAATDALEAEALQVLADVGYYSSVELKACEDDGIVAYVPLPEGTGRLEKQGRFSRKDFSYDAIADAYHCPGGALLRPMKGRWQNTSGRFEIRYVSRKSICGTCQLRARCLTPKAPYRTIGRWEHEDVLERHRARMQSAGQLMRRRSAIVEHPFGTIKCRAGYRHFLVRGFNKVRGEWSLMALCYNFTRVLNILGFDRFVAYMVAKTRASRKDVLALVLQCIQLVLRSFWSNQPARARPNRLNRLSCPASSGKSVALLHRHFAPRARSRSFEFSEN
;
A
#
# COMPACT_ATOMS: atom_id res chain seq x y z
N MET A 1 8.06 54.08 -35.15
CA MET A 1 8.03 52.67 -34.70
C MET A 1 8.88 52.59 -33.48
N THR A 2 8.28 52.50 -32.30
CA THR A 2 9.01 52.35 -31.03
C THR A 2 9.59 50.95 -30.96
N ASN A 3 10.91 50.86 -30.98
CA ASN A 3 11.67 49.63 -30.85
C ASN A 3 11.47 49.13 -29.38
N ARG A 4 10.50 48.26 -29.15
CA ARG A 4 10.23 47.71 -27.82
C ARG A 4 11.27 46.62 -27.51
N ALA A 5 12.06 46.81 -26.51
CA ALA A 5 13.10 45.86 -26.09
C ALA A 5 12.53 44.54 -25.54
N PHE A 6 11.27 44.53 -25.12
CA PHE A 6 10.59 43.34 -24.52
C PHE A 6 9.24 43.08 -25.16
N LYS A 7 8.82 41.79 -25.14
CA LYS A 7 7.46 41.39 -25.51
C LYS A 7 6.47 42.01 -24.51
N THR A 8 5.39 42.63 -25.01
CA THR A 8 4.31 43.17 -24.18
C THR A 8 3.09 42.26 -24.26
N GLY A 9 2.48 41.95 -23.10
CA GLY A 9 1.20 41.25 -23.05
C GLY A 9 0.02 42.14 -23.50
N GLU A 10 -1.15 41.56 -23.53
CA GLU A 10 -2.41 42.23 -23.80
C GLU A 10 -2.78 43.17 -22.64
N SER A 11 -3.52 44.25 -22.94
CA SER A 11 -4.05 45.11 -21.90
C SER A 11 -5.07 44.41 -21.04
N ARG A 12 -5.04 44.62 -19.72
CA ARG A 12 -6.07 44.06 -18.81
C ARG A 12 -7.45 44.68 -19.03
N GLU A 13 -7.52 45.81 -19.67
CA GLU A 13 -8.74 46.56 -20.03
C GLU A 13 -9.27 46.17 -21.40
N GLN A 14 -8.55 45.32 -22.15
CA GLN A 14 -8.97 44.82 -23.46
C GLN A 14 -10.17 43.88 -23.32
N PRO A 15 -11.38 44.26 -23.75
CA PRO A 15 -12.50 43.36 -23.72
C PRO A 15 -12.30 42.26 -24.77
N SER A 16 -12.64 41.00 -24.39
CA SER A 16 -12.73 39.91 -25.35
C SER A 16 -14.07 39.97 -26.06
N LEU A 17 -14.07 40.03 -27.41
CA LEU A 17 -15.30 40.00 -28.21
C LEU A 17 -16.01 38.66 -28.12
N PHE A 18 -15.24 37.56 -28.01
CA PHE A 18 -15.73 36.20 -27.83
C PHE A 18 -15.09 35.62 -26.56
N PRO A 19 -15.88 35.34 -25.50
CA PRO A 19 -15.33 34.70 -24.33
C PRO A 19 -14.86 33.29 -24.70
N PRO A 20 -13.69 32.85 -24.19
CA PRO A 20 -13.19 31.51 -24.48
C PRO A 20 -14.14 30.44 -23.90
N TRP A 21 -14.31 29.35 -24.61
CA TRP A 21 -15.01 28.20 -24.07
C TRP A 21 -14.13 27.49 -23.07
N ILE A 22 -14.72 26.74 -22.12
CA ILE A 22 -13.94 25.95 -21.16
C ILE A 22 -13.00 24.98 -21.87
N GLU A 23 -13.40 24.45 -23.03
CA GLU A 23 -12.60 23.54 -23.85
C GLU A 23 -11.32 24.18 -24.37
N ASP A 24 -11.33 25.50 -24.60
CA ASP A 24 -10.18 26.25 -25.14
C ASP A 24 -9.06 26.43 -24.11
N TYR A 25 -9.32 26.19 -22.82
CA TYR A 25 -8.34 26.35 -21.74
C TYR A 25 -7.23 25.29 -21.78
N VAL A 26 -7.49 24.15 -22.40
CA VAL A 26 -6.61 22.98 -22.36
C VAL A 26 -6.36 22.44 -23.77
N GLY A 27 -5.11 22.51 -24.22
CA GLY A 27 -4.71 21.97 -25.52
C GLY A 27 -4.98 20.47 -25.66
N PRO A 28 -5.05 19.97 -26.90
CA PRO A 28 -5.36 18.56 -27.17
C PRO A 28 -4.32 17.59 -26.61
N ASP A 29 -3.09 18.02 -26.45
CA ASP A 29 -1.92 17.28 -25.97
C ASP A 29 -1.67 17.42 -24.47
N ASN A 30 -2.54 18.15 -23.73
CA ASN A 30 -2.37 18.35 -22.30
C ASN A 30 -2.61 17.06 -21.50
N PRO A 31 -1.68 16.67 -20.59
CA PRO A 31 -1.79 15.46 -19.77
C PRO A 31 -3.06 15.34 -18.92
N VAL A 32 -3.73 16.44 -18.60
CA VAL A 32 -4.97 16.43 -17.81
C VAL A 32 -6.10 15.66 -18.52
N ARG A 33 -6.08 15.62 -19.88
CA ARG A 33 -7.01 14.83 -20.68
C ARG A 33 -6.86 13.31 -20.48
N ALA A 34 -5.67 12.86 -20.11
CA ALA A 34 -5.47 11.45 -19.73
C ALA A 34 -6.19 11.11 -18.43
N ILE A 35 -6.23 12.03 -17.46
CA ILE A 35 -7.00 11.85 -16.21
C ILE A 35 -8.49 11.75 -16.55
N GLU A 36 -9.01 12.65 -17.37
CA GLU A 36 -10.40 12.62 -17.85
C GLU A 36 -10.74 11.27 -18.50
N SER A 37 -9.94 10.87 -19.49
CA SER A 37 -10.19 9.63 -20.24
C SER A 37 -10.13 8.37 -19.36
N PHE A 38 -9.20 8.33 -18.40
CA PHE A 38 -9.09 7.23 -17.46
C PHE A 38 -10.31 7.13 -16.54
N VAL A 39 -10.68 8.22 -15.86
CA VAL A 39 -11.79 8.21 -14.92
C VAL A 39 -13.12 7.95 -15.60
N CYS A 40 -13.33 8.50 -16.80
CA CYS A 40 -14.55 8.24 -17.60
C CYS A 40 -14.70 6.79 -18.07
N ALA A 41 -13.61 6.01 -18.09
CA ALA A 41 -13.65 4.59 -18.45
C ALA A 41 -13.91 3.68 -17.24
N LEU A 42 -13.91 4.22 -16.00
CA LEU A 42 -14.18 3.45 -14.78
C LEU A 42 -15.68 3.33 -14.53
N ASP A 43 -16.10 2.13 -14.11
CA ASP A 43 -17.41 1.91 -13.50
C ASP A 43 -17.30 2.13 -11.99
N LEU A 44 -17.44 3.39 -11.55
CA LEU A 44 -17.25 3.78 -10.16
C LEU A 44 -18.22 3.09 -9.20
N ALA A 45 -19.41 2.72 -9.67
CA ALA A 45 -20.41 2.00 -8.88
C ALA A 45 -19.92 0.58 -8.57
N LYS A 46 -19.47 -0.16 -9.58
CA LYS A 46 -18.85 -1.50 -9.37
C LYS A 46 -17.59 -1.46 -8.52
N LEU A 47 -16.85 -0.35 -8.53
CA LEU A 47 -15.68 -0.15 -7.69
C LEU A 47 -16.04 0.26 -6.25
N GLY A 48 -17.34 0.39 -5.93
CA GLY A 48 -17.81 0.70 -4.59
C GLY A 48 -17.65 2.16 -4.17
N VAL A 49 -17.53 3.09 -5.13
CA VAL A 49 -17.46 4.52 -4.82
C VAL A 49 -18.81 5.00 -4.32
N ARG A 50 -18.85 5.57 -3.14
CA ARG A 50 -20.07 6.09 -2.53
C ARG A 50 -20.70 7.16 -3.40
N HIS A 51 -22.02 7.12 -3.51
CA HIS A 51 -22.85 8.03 -4.30
C HIS A 51 -22.68 7.92 -5.82
N ALA A 52 -21.99 6.89 -6.32
CA ALA A 52 -21.88 6.66 -7.75
C ALA A 52 -23.20 6.19 -8.40
N ASP A 53 -24.09 5.55 -7.61
CA ASP A 53 -25.38 5.01 -8.05
C ASP A 53 -26.56 5.89 -7.65
N ARG A 54 -26.33 7.12 -7.20
CA ARG A 54 -27.44 7.98 -6.75
C ARG A 54 -28.37 8.32 -7.90
N GLY A 55 -29.63 7.88 -7.75
CA GLY A 55 -30.76 8.37 -8.53
C GLY A 55 -31.13 9.81 -8.16
N MET A 56 -32.21 10.33 -8.77
CA MET A 56 -32.76 11.65 -8.42
C MET A 56 -33.30 11.63 -6.98
N GLU A 57 -32.51 12.13 -6.04
CA GLU A 57 -32.97 12.40 -4.68
C GLU A 57 -33.40 13.86 -4.52
N VAL A 58 -34.38 14.12 -3.69
CA VAL A 58 -34.83 15.47 -3.35
C VAL A 58 -33.76 16.18 -2.55
N GLY A 59 -33.35 17.38 -2.96
CA GLY A 59 -32.34 18.19 -2.29
C GLY A 59 -31.29 18.77 -3.26
N GLN A 60 -30.26 19.41 -2.68
CA GLN A 60 -29.16 19.92 -3.50
C GLN A 60 -28.35 18.74 -4.07
N PRO A 61 -28.16 18.68 -5.41
CA PRO A 61 -27.41 17.59 -6.04
C PRO A 61 -25.97 17.53 -5.53
N PRO A 62 -25.46 16.34 -5.16
CA PRO A 62 -24.05 16.17 -4.78
C PRO A 62 -23.13 16.37 -5.98
N TYR A 63 -21.85 16.62 -5.70
CA TYR A 63 -20.81 16.56 -6.73
C TYR A 63 -20.67 15.12 -7.25
N ASP A 64 -20.44 14.99 -8.57
CA ASP A 64 -20.14 13.71 -9.18
C ASP A 64 -18.87 13.12 -8.54
N PRO A 65 -18.90 11.88 -7.99
CA PRO A 65 -17.71 11.22 -7.47
C PRO A 65 -16.55 11.10 -8.49
N ALA A 66 -16.86 11.03 -9.79
CA ALA A 66 -15.86 11.04 -10.85
C ALA A 66 -15.06 12.34 -10.85
N ASP A 67 -15.71 13.48 -10.69
CA ASP A 67 -15.03 14.78 -10.68
C ASP A 67 -14.16 14.93 -9.41
N LEU A 68 -14.60 14.40 -8.27
CA LEU A 68 -13.79 14.37 -7.05
C LEU A 68 -12.57 13.44 -7.18
N LEU A 69 -12.71 12.31 -7.85
CA LEU A 69 -11.59 11.41 -8.15
C LEU A 69 -10.59 12.07 -9.11
N LYS A 70 -11.06 12.74 -10.18
CA LYS A 70 -10.22 13.51 -11.11
C LYS A 70 -9.43 14.59 -10.37
N LEU A 71 -10.09 15.33 -9.46
CA LEU A 71 -9.47 16.36 -8.63
C LEU A 71 -8.34 15.79 -7.76
N TYR A 72 -8.55 14.61 -7.15
CA TYR A 72 -7.50 13.95 -6.37
C TYR A 72 -6.33 13.46 -7.22
N LEU A 73 -6.60 12.84 -8.37
CA LEU A 73 -5.54 12.40 -9.29
C LEU A 73 -4.70 13.59 -9.76
N TYR A 74 -5.35 14.66 -10.20
CA TYR A 74 -4.67 15.89 -10.56
C TYR A 74 -3.80 16.42 -9.40
N GLY A 75 -4.37 16.49 -8.22
CA GLY A 75 -3.69 16.98 -7.03
C GLY A 75 -2.46 16.16 -6.66
N TYR A 76 -2.57 14.82 -6.63
CA TYR A 76 -1.44 13.97 -6.29
C TYR A 76 -0.35 13.94 -7.38
N ILE A 77 -0.70 14.07 -8.66
CA ILE A 77 0.28 14.19 -9.74
C ILE A 77 1.04 15.52 -9.62
N ASN A 78 0.34 16.61 -9.26
CA ASN A 78 0.91 17.97 -9.15
C ASN A 78 1.32 18.35 -7.71
N GLN A 79 1.50 17.38 -6.81
CA GLN A 79 1.97 17.58 -5.42
C GLN A 79 1.03 18.43 -4.55
N ILE A 80 -0.27 18.44 -4.86
CA ILE A 80 -1.30 19.19 -4.14
C ILE A 80 -2.18 18.21 -3.37
N ARG A 81 -1.79 17.77 -2.17
CA ARG A 81 -2.54 16.78 -1.36
C ARG A 81 -3.58 17.40 -0.41
N SER A 82 -3.43 18.67 -0.07
CA SER A 82 -4.30 19.37 0.88
C SER A 82 -5.65 19.71 0.25
N SER A 83 -6.77 19.27 0.87
CA SER A 83 -8.12 19.59 0.40
C SER A 83 -8.40 21.10 0.31
N ARG A 84 -7.85 21.90 1.23
CA ARG A 84 -7.95 23.38 1.18
C ARG A 84 -7.17 23.99 0.01
N ARG A 85 -6.02 23.39 -0.34
CA ARG A 85 -5.28 23.82 -1.55
C ARG A 85 -6.01 23.39 -2.81
N LEU A 86 -6.55 22.17 -2.85
CA LEU A 86 -7.34 21.69 -4.00
C LEU A 86 -8.58 22.55 -4.25
N GLU A 87 -9.33 22.95 -3.22
CA GLU A 87 -10.44 23.90 -3.31
C GLU A 87 -9.99 25.23 -3.95
N ARG A 88 -8.85 25.77 -3.50
CA ARG A 88 -8.30 27.02 -4.04
C ARG A 88 -7.87 26.86 -5.49
N GLU A 89 -7.20 25.76 -5.84
CA GLU A 89 -6.78 25.47 -7.21
C GLU A 89 -7.97 25.24 -8.14
N ALA A 90 -9.03 24.58 -7.70
CA ALA A 90 -10.28 24.40 -8.47
C ALA A 90 -10.92 25.74 -8.88
N SER A 91 -10.61 26.84 -8.20
CA SER A 91 -11.15 28.17 -8.49
C SER A 91 -10.29 29.00 -9.43
N ARG A 92 -9.00 28.68 -9.64
CA ARG A 92 -8.04 29.54 -10.33
C ARG A 92 -7.16 28.83 -11.36
N ASN A 93 -7.07 27.49 -11.31
CA ASN A 93 -6.24 26.72 -12.21
C ASN A 93 -7.05 26.31 -13.43
N LEU A 94 -6.59 26.69 -14.63
CA LEU A 94 -7.30 26.47 -15.88
C LEU A 94 -7.53 24.98 -16.17
N GLU A 95 -6.56 24.12 -15.88
CA GLU A 95 -6.68 22.68 -16.06
C GLU A 95 -7.74 22.08 -15.14
N LEU A 96 -7.85 22.56 -13.89
CA LEU A 96 -8.90 22.11 -12.97
C LEU A 96 -10.26 22.71 -13.32
N ILE A 97 -10.33 23.95 -13.81
CA ILE A 97 -11.56 24.54 -14.31
C ILE A 97 -12.09 23.70 -15.48
N TRP A 98 -11.21 23.28 -16.39
CA TRP A 98 -11.57 22.40 -17.49
C TRP A 98 -12.01 21.02 -16.98
N LEU A 99 -11.21 20.36 -16.14
CA LEU A 99 -11.42 19.00 -15.64
C LEU A 99 -12.72 18.86 -14.83
N LEU A 100 -13.07 19.90 -14.06
CA LEU A 100 -14.25 19.95 -13.21
C LEU A 100 -15.42 20.72 -13.83
N LYS A 101 -15.31 21.14 -15.09
CA LYS A 101 -16.36 21.91 -15.79
C LYS A 101 -16.80 23.15 -14.99
N ASN A 102 -15.82 23.87 -14.43
CA ASN A 102 -15.99 25.02 -13.57
C ASN A 102 -16.69 24.76 -12.22
N LEU A 103 -16.85 23.48 -11.81
CA LEU A 103 -17.32 23.15 -10.46
C LEU A 103 -16.24 23.47 -9.43
N LYS A 104 -16.67 23.95 -8.26
CA LYS A 104 -15.79 24.37 -7.16
C LYS A 104 -16.15 23.64 -5.86
N PRO A 105 -15.77 22.37 -5.72
CA PRO A 105 -16.09 21.60 -4.52
C PRO A 105 -15.36 22.19 -3.30
N GLY A 106 -16.08 22.38 -2.21
CA GLY A 106 -15.51 22.88 -0.95
C GLY A 106 -14.57 21.84 -0.31
N TYR A 107 -13.58 22.32 0.46
CA TYR A 107 -12.55 21.47 1.07
C TYR A 107 -13.13 20.34 1.95
N ARG A 108 -14.29 20.55 2.59
CA ARG A 108 -14.98 19.51 3.38
C ARG A 108 -15.47 18.38 2.49
N THR A 109 -16.09 18.68 1.35
CA THR A 109 -16.54 17.68 0.35
C THR A 109 -15.35 16.88 -0.17
N ILE A 110 -14.27 17.57 -0.55
CA ILE A 110 -13.03 16.94 -1.01
C ILE A 110 -12.48 15.99 0.08
N ALA A 111 -12.37 16.46 1.33
CA ALA A 111 -11.85 15.65 2.43
C ALA A 111 -12.73 14.44 2.76
N ASN A 112 -14.07 14.60 2.73
CA ASN A 112 -15.02 13.54 3.00
C ASN A 112 -14.96 12.46 1.91
N PHE A 113 -14.84 12.83 0.64
CA PHE A 113 -14.68 11.86 -0.45
C PHE A 113 -13.54 10.89 -0.16
N ARG A 114 -12.33 11.37 0.16
CA ARG A 114 -11.19 10.52 0.49
C ARG A 114 -11.42 9.68 1.75
N LYS A 115 -12.05 10.27 2.77
CA LYS A 115 -12.33 9.60 4.05
C LYS A 115 -13.28 8.43 3.88
N GLU A 116 -14.28 8.59 3.02
CA GLU A 116 -15.39 7.65 2.88
C GLU A 116 -15.18 6.59 1.80
N ASN A 117 -14.25 6.82 0.87
CA ASN A 117 -14.01 5.97 -0.29
C ASN A 117 -12.65 5.24 -0.24
N TRP A 118 -12.10 4.96 0.94
CA TRP A 118 -10.76 4.37 1.05
C TRP A 118 -10.66 2.97 0.39
N GLU A 119 -11.70 2.13 0.50
CA GLU A 119 -11.78 0.82 -0.16
C GLU A 119 -11.91 0.98 -1.68
N ALA A 120 -12.77 1.88 -2.11
CA ALA A 120 -12.95 2.18 -3.52
C ALA A 120 -11.67 2.71 -4.16
N LEU A 121 -10.90 3.56 -3.48
CA LEU A 121 -9.60 4.03 -3.96
C LEU A 121 -8.59 2.87 -4.12
N LYS A 122 -8.63 1.86 -3.25
CA LYS A 122 -7.83 0.63 -3.41
C LYS A 122 -8.31 -0.16 -4.63
N ALA A 123 -9.61 -0.26 -4.84
CA ALA A 123 -10.20 -0.92 -6.02
C ALA A 123 -9.87 -0.19 -7.34
N VAL A 124 -9.89 1.15 -7.35
CA VAL A 124 -9.45 1.96 -8.50
C VAL A 124 -7.99 1.71 -8.84
N ASN A 125 -7.10 1.66 -7.84
CA ASN A 125 -5.69 1.34 -8.06
C ASN A 125 -5.53 -0.07 -8.65
N ARG A 126 -6.26 -1.08 -8.13
CA ARG A 126 -6.26 -2.43 -8.69
C ARG A 126 -6.77 -2.46 -10.13
N SER A 127 -7.83 -1.73 -10.44
CA SER A 127 -8.37 -1.61 -11.80
C SER A 127 -7.32 -1.02 -12.76
N PHE A 128 -6.51 -0.05 -12.29
CA PHE A 128 -5.41 0.49 -13.07
C PHE A 128 -4.30 -0.55 -13.32
N VAL A 129 -3.96 -1.36 -12.33
CA VAL A 129 -2.97 -2.46 -12.50
C VAL A 129 -3.44 -3.46 -13.55
N LEU A 130 -4.72 -3.84 -13.54
CA LEU A 130 -5.30 -4.71 -14.57
C LEU A 130 -5.23 -4.07 -15.96
N LEU A 131 -5.56 -2.77 -16.07
CA LEU A 131 -5.43 -1.99 -17.30
C LEU A 131 -3.99 -2.02 -17.85
N VAL A 132 -3.02 -1.80 -16.97
CA VAL A 132 -1.60 -1.78 -17.32
C VAL A 132 -1.12 -3.15 -17.79
N ARG A 133 -1.66 -4.22 -17.21
CA ARG A 133 -1.42 -5.59 -17.65
C ARG A 133 -2.01 -5.85 -19.03
N GLU A 134 -3.25 -5.43 -19.31
CA GLU A 134 -3.87 -5.49 -20.65
C GLU A 134 -3.04 -4.74 -21.70
N LEU A 135 -2.40 -3.64 -21.33
CA LEU A 135 -1.48 -2.87 -22.18
C LEU A 135 -0.11 -3.56 -22.37
N GLY A 136 0.13 -4.72 -21.76
CA GLY A 136 1.40 -5.42 -21.84
C GLY A 136 2.58 -4.69 -21.18
N LEU A 137 2.31 -3.74 -20.27
CA LEU A 137 3.34 -2.95 -19.58
C LEU A 137 3.86 -3.64 -18.32
N VAL A 138 3.28 -4.73 -17.90
CA VAL A 138 3.76 -5.57 -16.79
C VAL A 138 4.39 -6.83 -17.36
N GLY A 139 5.53 -7.23 -16.82
CA GLY A 139 6.24 -8.44 -17.27
C GLY A 139 5.61 -9.74 -16.76
N GLY A 140 5.02 -9.71 -15.56
CA GLY A 140 4.28 -10.82 -14.96
C GLY A 140 5.12 -12.03 -14.51
N ALA A 141 6.43 -12.04 -14.77
CA ALA A 141 7.31 -13.17 -14.43
C ALA A 141 8.13 -12.95 -13.16
N VAL A 142 8.64 -11.73 -12.95
CA VAL A 142 9.52 -11.37 -11.84
C VAL A 142 9.03 -10.10 -11.17
N VAL A 143 8.87 -10.18 -9.85
CA VAL A 143 8.55 -9.02 -9.01
C VAL A 143 9.52 -8.93 -7.85
N ALA A 144 9.65 -7.74 -7.27
CA ALA A 144 10.41 -7.53 -6.05
C ALA A 144 9.51 -6.94 -4.96
N ILE A 145 9.69 -7.39 -3.72
CA ILE A 145 9.01 -6.89 -2.53
C ILE A 145 9.98 -6.07 -1.69
N ASP A 146 9.51 -4.95 -1.17
CA ASP A 146 10.22 -4.18 -0.15
C ASP A 146 9.24 -3.39 0.72
N GLY A 147 9.70 -3.07 1.94
CA GLY A 147 8.99 -2.26 2.91
C GLY A 147 9.67 -0.91 3.13
N ALA A 148 8.88 0.16 3.24
CA ALA A 148 9.40 1.49 3.50
C ALA A 148 8.58 2.22 4.56
N PHE A 149 9.26 2.81 5.54
CA PHE A 149 8.61 3.58 6.59
C PHE A 149 8.15 4.95 6.09
N PHE A 150 6.91 5.30 6.40
CA PHE A 150 6.31 6.61 6.19
C PHE A 150 5.84 7.19 7.52
N HIS A 151 6.06 8.49 7.72
CA HIS A 151 5.55 9.15 8.91
C HIS A 151 4.00 9.15 8.91
N GLY A 152 3.42 8.82 10.06
CA GLY A 152 2.01 9.07 10.34
C GLY A 152 1.80 10.53 10.77
N ASP A 153 0.54 10.92 10.97
CA ASP A 153 0.20 12.20 11.61
C ASP A 153 0.28 12.06 13.15
N ALA A 154 1.48 11.64 13.61
CA ALA A 154 1.81 11.42 15.01
C ALA A 154 3.26 11.80 15.30
N SER A 155 3.51 12.34 16.48
CA SER A 155 4.88 12.58 16.96
C SER A 155 5.40 11.37 17.72
N LYS A 156 6.73 11.18 17.75
CA LYS A 156 7.37 10.14 18.58
C LYS A 156 7.00 10.31 20.06
N ALA A 157 6.77 11.55 20.51
CA ALA A 157 6.38 11.88 21.87
C ALA A 157 4.96 11.41 22.23
N SER A 158 4.06 11.26 21.22
CA SER A 158 2.68 10.84 21.42
C SER A 158 2.48 9.32 21.43
N ILE A 159 3.56 8.55 21.19
CA ILE A 159 3.51 7.08 21.19
C ILE A 159 4.19 6.54 22.46
N PHE A 160 3.48 5.69 23.17
CA PHE A 160 3.86 5.17 24.46
C PHE A 160 3.96 3.64 24.43
N THR A 161 5.00 3.11 25.10
CA THR A 161 5.14 1.69 25.44
C THR A 161 4.73 1.49 26.90
N ARG A 162 4.48 0.23 27.30
CA ARG A 162 4.19 -0.11 28.72
C ARG A 162 5.29 0.40 29.67
N LYS A 163 6.57 0.22 29.29
CA LYS A 163 7.71 0.69 30.07
C LYS A 163 7.69 2.20 30.25
N ARG A 164 7.52 2.95 29.15
CA ARG A 164 7.49 4.41 29.16
C ARG A 164 6.33 4.98 29.98
N LEU A 165 5.14 4.36 29.92
CA LEU A 165 3.99 4.76 30.75
C LEU A 165 4.25 4.49 32.22
N ALA A 166 4.81 3.34 32.58
CA ALA A 166 5.17 3.03 33.97
C ALA A 166 6.22 4.01 34.52
N GLU A 167 7.25 4.32 33.74
CA GLU A 167 8.26 5.32 34.11
C GLU A 167 7.65 6.72 34.29
N GLN A 168 6.72 7.10 33.39
CA GLN A 168 6.02 8.39 33.47
C GLN A 168 5.15 8.48 34.73
N ILE A 169 4.43 7.42 35.09
CA ILE A 169 3.63 7.36 36.31
C ILE A 169 4.53 7.50 37.55
N ALA A 170 5.61 6.73 37.60
CA ALA A 170 6.55 6.81 38.73
C ALA A 170 7.22 8.18 38.87
N ASN A 171 7.47 8.88 37.75
CA ASN A 171 7.99 10.25 37.79
C ASN A 171 6.94 11.23 38.34
N LEU A 172 5.68 11.13 37.82
CA LEU A 172 4.57 11.95 38.28
C LEU A 172 4.26 11.72 39.78
N ASP A 173 4.33 10.47 40.24
CA ASP A 173 4.16 10.16 41.68
C ASP A 173 5.21 10.88 42.53
N ARG A 174 6.49 10.85 42.13
CA ARG A 174 7.57 11.58 42.81
C ARG A 174 7.39 13.10 42.79
N GLU A 175 6.92 13.65 41.67
CA GLU A 175 6.63 15.08 41.59
C GLU A 175 5.44 15.47 42.50
N ILE A 176 4.37 14.67 42.54
CA ILE A 176 3.21 14.89 43.41
C ILE A 176 3.62 14.87 44.87
N GLU A 177 4.43 13.86 45.30
CA GLU A 177 4.95 13.77 46.64
C GLU A 177 5.85 14.96 47.03
N ALA A 178 6.70 15.44 46.12
CA ALA A 178 7.56 16.58 46.34
C ALA A 178 6.73 17.88 46.54
N TYR A 179 5.69 18.08 45.71
CA TYR A 179 4.78 19.23 45.86
C TYR A 179 3.91 19.09 47.11
N GLY A 180 3.47 17.87 47.49
CA GLY A 180 2.74 17.62 48.73
C GLY A 180 3.55 18.04 49.98
N ARG A 181 4.82 17.66 50.01
CA ARG A 181 5.75 18.09 51.09
C ARG A 181 5.93 19.59 51.14
N SER A 182 6.07 20.26 49.98
CA SER A 182 6.17 21.72 49.92
C SER A 182 4.89 22.41 50.42
N LEU A 183 3.72 21.84 50.25
CA LEU A 183 2.45 22.36 50.79
C LEU A 183 2.43 22.19 52.34
N GLU A 184 2.79 21.03 52.87
CA GLU A 184 2.88 20.80 54.30
C GLU A 184 3.90 21.71 55.02
N ASP A 185 5.04 21.96 54.36
CA ASP A 185 6.07 22.89 54.84
C ASP A 185 5.54 24.33 54.86
N ASN A 186 4.81 24.78 53.82
CA ASN A 186 4.20 26.12 53.77
C ASN A 186 3.08 26.27 54.83
N ASP A 187 2.18 25.27 54.94
CA ASP A 187 1.13 25.27 55.98
C ASP A 187 1.71 25.32 57.37
N THR A 188 2.82 24.60 57.60
CA THR A 188 3.54 24.61 58.88
C THR A 188 4.20 25.98 59.18
N ALA A 189 4.75 26.63 58.14
CA ALA A 189 5.30 27.98 58.23
C ALA A 189 4.23 29.04 58.50
N GLU A 190 3.09 28.97 57.83
CA GLU A 190 1.95 29.85 58.07
C GLU A 190 1.32 29.66 59.44
N ALA A 191 1.25 28.42 59.94
CA ALA A 191 0.77 28.14 61.28
C ALA A 191 1.68 28.76 62.35
N LYS A 192 3.00 28.73 62.17
CA LYS A 192 3.96 29.39 63.06
C LYS A 192 3.85 30.92 62.99
N HIS A 193 3.63 31.52 61.84
CA HIS A 193 3.44 32.97 61.68
C HIS A 193 2.10 33.49 62.27
N ARG A 194 1.05 32.63 62.35
CA ARG A 194 -0.21 32.99 63.02
C ARG A 194 -0.11 33.14 64.52
N THR A 195 0.91 32.57 65.15
CA THR A 195 1.16 32.74 66.60
C THR A 195 1.88 34.05 66.95
N ASP A 196 2.46 34.76 65.94
CA ASP A 196 3.31 35.94 66.20
C ASP A 196 2.71 37.29 65.79
N GLY A 197 1.36 37.39 65.52
CA GLY A 197 0.66 38.65 65.34
C GLY A 197 -0.01 38.84 63.97
N PRO A 198 -0.98 39.79 63.81
CA PRO A 198 -1.73 39.96 62.58
C PRO A 198 -0.88 40.66 61.51
N GLY A 199 -0.13 39.87 60.72
CA GLY A 199 0.61 40.33 59.54
C GLY A 199 -0.12 39.96 58.26
N ASN A 200 -0.17 40.90 57.32
CA ASN A 200 -0.82 40.87 56.05
C ASN A 200 -0.59 39.56 55.28
N ALA A 201 -1.64 38.73 55.13
CA ALA A 201 -1.60 37.48 54.42
C ALA A 201 -1.46 37.73 52.90
N GLY A 202 -0.24 37.61 52.40
CA GLY A 202 0.03 37.53 50.95
C GLY A 202 -0.49 36.23 50.38
N GLY A 203 -1.80 36.17 50.06
CA GLY A 203 -2.47 35.04 49.42
C GLY A 203 -2.16 34.94 47.93
N GLY A 204 -0.97 34.47 47.55
CA GLY A 204 -0.60 34.39 46.15
C GLY A 204 -0.01 33.04 45.69
N ASP A 205 0.69 32.34 46.58
CA ASP A 205 1.45 31.14 46.14
C ASP A 205 0.71 29.79 46.41
N GLY A 206 -0.17 29.73 47.42
CA GLY A 206 -0.91 28.50 47.74
C GLY A 206 -1.90 28.06 46.68
N ASP A 207 -2.65 28.99 46.08
CA ASP A 207 -3.60 28.68 44.98
C ASP A 207 -2.89 28.15 43.72
N ASN A 208 -1.70 28.67 43.43
CA ASN A 208 -0.89 28.21 42.30
C ASN A 208 -0.35 26.78 42.54
N LEU A 209 0.01 26.45 43.76
CA LEU A 209 0.57 25.15 44.14
C LEU A 209 -0.51 24.06 44.10
N GLY A 210 -1.70 24.27 44.63
CA GLY A 210 -2.85 23.38 44.56
C GLY A 210 -3.30 23.08 43.13
N ALA A 211 -3.35 24.10 42.28
CA ALA A 211 -3.64 23.93 40.85
C ALA A 211 -2.60 23.08 40.12
N ARG A 212 -1.30 23.21 40.48
CA ARG A 212 -0.22 22.38 39.93
C ARG A 212 -0.34 20.92 40.33
N VAL A 213 -0.61 20.62 41.62
CA VAL A 213 -0.82 19.25 42.09
C VAL A 213 -2.02 18.62 41.41
N SER A 214 -3.15 19.33 41.26
CA SER A 214 -4.33 18.85 40.53
C SER A 214 -4.01 18.52 39.06
N ALA A 215 -3.21 19.35 38.41
CA ALA A 215 -2.77 19.11 37.03
C ALA A 215 -1.85 17.87 36.91
N LEU A 216 -0.97 17.64 37.89
CA LEU A 216 -0.11 16.44 37.94
C LEU A 216 -0.95 15.16 38.18
N MET A 217 -1.91 15.22 39.11
CA MET A 217 -2.85 14.11 39.35
C MET A 217 -3.67 13.76 38.11
N ALA A 218 -4.16 14.76 37.37
CA ALA A 218 -4.86 14.55 36.11
C ALA A 218 -3.96 13.91 35.03
N LYS A 219 -2.70 14.33 34.93
CA LYS A 219 -1.70 13.71 34.01
C LYS A 219 -1.42 12.26 34.41
N ARG A 220 -1.27 11.99 35.72
CA ARG A 220 -1.05 10.65 36.27
C ARG A 220 -2.22 9.72 35.98
N SER A 221 -3.45 10.17 36.27
CA SER A 221 -4.68 9.40 36.00
C SER A 221 -4.81 9.07 34.50
N ARG A 222 -4.49 10.01 33.62
CA ARG A 222 -4.47 9.77 32.18
C ARG A 222 -3.40 8.75 31.77
N ALA A 223 -2.20 8.83 32.33
CA ALA A 223 -1.14 7.87 32.04
C ALA A 223 -1.50 6.46 32.53
N GLN A 224 -2.17 6.36 33.69
CA GLN A 224 -2.68 5.10 34.23
C GLN A 224 -3.75 4.50 33.31
N ALA A 225 -4.74 5.30 32.87
CA ALA A 225 -5.78 4.85 31.95
C ALA A 225 -5.20 4.35 30.62
N ASP A 226 -4.17 5.04 30.08
CA ASP A 226 -3.46 4.62 28.87
C ASP A 226 -2.71 3.28 29.08
N LEU A 227 -2.09 3.08 30.25
CA LEU A 227 -1.42 1.84 30.60
C LEU A 227 -2.40 0.67 30.72
N ASP A 228 -3.55 0.90 31.33
CA ASP A 228 -4.59 -0.13 31.50
C ASP A 228 -5.23 -0.48 30.15
N ARG A 229 -5.48 0.52 29.31
CA ARG A 229 -5.91 0.32 27.93
C ARG A 229 -4.90 -0.52 27.13
N LEU A 230 -3.60 -0.21 27.27
CA LEU A 230 -2.54 -0.93 26.57
C LEU A 230 -2.39 -2.39 27.06
N LYS A 231 -2.65 -2.64 28.36
CA LYS A 231 -2.70 -4.00 28.91
C LYS A 231 -3.92 -4.78 28.39
N ALA A 232 -5.09 -4.14 28.36
CA ALA A 232 -6.33 -4.77 27.93
C ALA A 232 -6.35 -5.11 26.44
N SER A 233 -5.76 -4.24 25.59
CA SER A 233 -5.70 -4.48 24.14
C SER A 233 -4.69 -5.55 23.72
N GLY A 234 -3.75 -5.94 24.59
CA GLY A 234 -2.62 -6.82 24.21
C GLY A 234 -1.55 -6.16 23.35
N GLU A 235 -1.75 -4.92 22.92
CA GLU A 235 -0.85 -4.14 22.08
C GLU A 235 0.47 -3.83 22.78
N THR A 236 1.54 -3.60 22.01
CA THR A 236 2.86 -3.24 22.55
C THR A 236 3.07 -1.74 22.71
N GLN A 237 2.33 -0.95 21.91
CA GLN A 237 2.43 0.50 21.85
C GLN A 237 1.03 1.12 21.73
N LEU A 238 0.88 2.33 22.27
CA LEU A 238 -0.34 3.13 22.17
C LEU A 238 0.02 4.53 21.66
N SER A 239 -0.67 5.00 20.64
CA SER A 239 -0.55 6.36 20.14
C SER A 239 -1.77 7.19 20.52
N ARG A 240 -1.54 8.39 21.08
CA ARG A 240 -2.62 9.31 21.49
C ARG A 240 -3.21 10.11 20.33
N THR A 241 -2.48 10.25 19.22
CA THR A 241 -2.89 11.11 18.09
C THR A 241 -3.39 10.30 16.90
N ASP A 242 -2.62 9.30 16.49
CA ASP A 242 -2.98 8.40 15.40
C ASP A 242 -3.00 6.97 15.97
N PRO A 243 -4.17 6.36 16.19
CA PRO A 243 -4.31 5.14 16.96
C PRO A 243 -3.53 3.95 16.40
N ASP A 244 -3.32 3.92 15.10
CA ASP A 244 -2.67 2.81 14.39
C ASP A 244 -1.19 3.07 14.10
N ALA A 245 -0.70 4.31 14.28
CA ALA A 245 0.72 4.62 14.13
C ALA A 245 1.54 3.98 15.26
N ARG A 246 2.73 3.46 14.90
CA ARG A 246 3.68 2.85 15.84
C ARG A 246 5.07 3.48 15.68
N LEU A 247 5.90 3.34 16.69
CA LEU A 247 7.33 3.60 16.58
C LEU A 247 7.97 2.43 15.84
N LEU A 248 8.39 2.69 14.62
CA LEU A 248 9.03 1.74 13.73
C LEU A 248 10.52 2.04 13.71
N SER A 249 11.35 1.04 13.99
CA SER A 249 12.81 1.19 14.01
C SER A 249 13.46 0.21 13.04
N LYS A 250 14.38 0.73 12.19
CA LYS A 250 15.23 -0.07 11.29
C LYS A 250 16.61 0.59 11.25
N GLY A 251 17.62 -0.09 11.76
CA GLY A 251 18.93 0.52 12.00
C GLY A 251 18.83 1.70 12.98
N ASP A 252 19.44 2.81 12.61
CA ASP A 252 19.45 4.03 13.44
C ASP A 252 18.20 4.93 13.23
N GLN A 253 17.31 4.55 12.31
CA GLN A 253 16.11 5.32 12.03
C GLN A 253 14.93 4.84 12.86
N THR A 254 14.28 5.77 13.56
CA THR A 254 12.99 5.54 14.21
C THR A 254 11.96 6.52 13.65
N VAL A 255 10.84 5.99 13.17
CA VAL A 255 9.73 6.73 12.58
C VAL A 255 8.46 6.46 13.38
N ALA A 256 7.72 7.53 13.71
CA ALA A 256 6.34 7.40 14.19
C ALA A 256 5.42 7.32 12.98
N GLY A 257 4.88 6.14 12.67
CA GLY A 257 4.09 5.99 11.45
C GLY A 257 3.78 4.55 11.06
N TYR A 258 3.92 4.27 9.77
CA TYR A 258 3.50 3.04 9.12
C TYR A 258 4.62 2.45 8.25
N ASN A 259 4.61 1.14 8.09
CA ASN A 259 5.44 0.43 7.14
C ASN A 259 4.59 0.12 5.90
N VAL A 260 4.99 0.64 4.76
CA VAL A 260 4.33 0.41 3.48
C VAL A 260 5.05 -0.70 2.76
N GLN A 261 4.37 -1.80 2.54
CA GLN A 261 4.83 -2.92 1.73
C GLN A 261 4.42 -2.71 0.28
N ALA A 262 5.33 -2.89 -0.68
CA ALA A 262 5.04 -2.78 -2.10
C ALA A 262 5.66 -3.93 -2.88
N VAL A 263 4.90 -4.44 -3.84
CA VAL A 263 5.37 -5.39 -4.85
C VAL A 263 5.49 -4.66 -6.17
N VAL A 264 6.65 -4.73 -6.77
CA VAL A 264 7.02 -3.96 -7.95
C VAL A 264 7.42 -4.90 -9.07
N ASP A 265 6.85 -4.70 -10.25
CA ASP A 265 7.19 -5.44 -11.47
C ASP A 265 8.56 -5.07 -12.00
N ASP A 266 9.33 -6.05 -12.47
CA ASP A 266 10.67 -5.83 -12.97
C ASP A 266 10.72 -5.08 -14.30
N LYS A 267 9.74 -5.25 -15.20
CA LYS A 267 9.79 -4.69 -16.56
C LYS A 267 9.80 -3.17 -16.56
N HIS A 268 8.81 -2.55 -15.95
CA HIS A 268 8.63 -1.10 -15.95
C HIS A 268 8.58 -0.46 -14.57
N LYS A 269 8.89 -1.21 -13.51
CA LYS A 269 8.93 -0.75 -12.12
C LYS A 269 7.56 -0.21 -11.65
N LEU A 270 6.48 -0.85 -12.10
CA LEU A 270 5.11 -0.51 -11.71
C LEU A 270 4.75 -1.23 -10.41
N ILE A 271 4.05 -0.55 -9.51
CA ILE A 271 3.54 -1.14 -8.27
C ILE A 271 2.32 -2.00 -8.63
N VAL A 272 2.43 -3.31 -8.46
CA VAL A 272 1.35 -4.27 -8.80
C VAL A 272 0.49 -4.65 -7.60
N ALA A 273 1.08 -4.67 -6.41
CA ALA A 273 0.38 -4.87 -5.15
C ALA A 273 1.03 -4.03 -4.05
N SER A 274 0.25 -3.64 -3.05
CA SER A 274 0.78 -2.94 -1.88
C SER A 274 -0.16 -3.04 -0.69
N GLU A 275 0.41 -2.98 0.52
CA GLU A 275 -0.35 -2.92 1.77
C GLU A 275 0.34 -2.00 2.77
N VAL A 276 -0.44 -1.43 3.69
CA VAL A 276 0.07 -0.61 4.79
C VAL A 276 -0.08 -1.38 6.09
N VAL A 277 1.04 -1.60 6.77
CA VAL A 277 1.11 -2.27 8.07
C VAL A 277 1.77 -1.35 9.10
N ASN A 278 1.71 -1.71 10.38
CA ASN A 278 2.39 -0.97 11.45
C ASN A 278 3.46 -1.79 12.18
N ASP A 279 3.86 -2.90 11.58
CA ASP A 279 4.97 -3.71 12.07
C ASP A 279 6.31 -3.11 11.58
N SER A 280 7.29 -3.07 12.48
CA SER A 280 8.66 -2.65 12.14
C SER A 280 9.44 -3.75 11.43
N SER A 281 9.01 -5.01 11.54
CA SER A 281 9.60 -6.18 10.90
C SER A 281 8.86 -6.53 9.62
N ASP A 282 9.62 -6.91 8.61
CA ASP A 282 9.08 -7.40 7.34
C ASP A 282 8.81 -8.92 7.38
N VAL A 283 9.19 -9.60 8.48
CA VAL A 283 8.90 -11.02 8.71
C VAL A 283 7.39 -11.24 8.79
N GLY A 284 6.88 -12.21 8.02
CA GLY A 284 5.45 -12.50 7.94
C GLY A 284 4.70 -11.74 6.83
N GLN A 285 5.40 -10.90 6.06
CA GLN A 285 4.78 -10.16 4.96
C GLN A 285 5.02 -10.79 3.58
N LEU A 286 5.97 -11.73 3.46
CA LEU A 286 6.39 -12.30 2.18
C LEU A 286 5.23 -12.96 1.43
N HIS A 287 4.59 -13.95 2.06
CA HIS A 287 3.54 -14.74 1.40
C HIS A 287 2.31 -13.91 1.05
N ALA A 288 1.84 -13.09 2.00
CA ALA A 288 0.67 -12.24 1.78
C ALA A 288 0.87 -11.27 0.61
N MET A 289 2.06 -10.64 0.52
CA MET A 289 2.38 -9.71 -0.55
C MET A 289 2.61 -10.42 -1.89
N ALA A 290 3.26 -11.58 -1.88
CA ALA A 290 3.47 -12.40 -3.06
C ALA A 290 2.13 -12.89 -3.65
N LYS A 291 1.22 -13.38 -2.80
CA LYS A 291 -0.12 -13.81 -3.20
C LYS A 291 -0.94 -12.65 -3.77
N ALA A 292 -0.91 -11.48 -3.12
CA ALA A 292 -1.60 -10.29 -3.63
C ALA A 292 -1.09 -9.87 -5.02
N ALA A 293 0.19 -10.06 -5.30
CA ALA A 293 0.76 -9.81 -6.63
C ALA A 293 0.34 -10.88 -7.63
N THR A 294 0.35 -12.16 -7.26
CA THR A 294 -0.14 -13.27 -8.11
C THR A 294 -1.59 -13.03 -8.51
N ASP A 295 -2.44 -12.66 -7.55
CA ASP A 295 -3.86 -12.35 -7.78
C ASP A 295 -4.05 -11.11 -8.67
N ALA A 296 -3.22 -10.08 -8.51
CA ALA A 296 -3.30 -8.86 -9.31
C ALA A 296 -2.81 -9.06 -10.75
N LEU A 297 -1.82 -9.94 -10.93
CA LEU A 297 -1.23 -10.25 -12.24
C LEU A 297 -1.94 -11.42 -12.91
N GLU A 298 -2.79 -12.16 -12.20
CA GLU A 298 -3.38 -13.44 -12.63
C GLU A 298 -2.29 -14.35 -13.24
N ALA A 299 -1.14 -14.44 -12.53
CA ALA A 299 0.03 -15.16 -12.99
C ALA A 299 -0.04 -16.61 -12.51
N GLU A 300 0.23 -17.58 -13.40
CA GLU A 300 0.31 -19.01 -13.03
C GLU A 300 1.58 -19.34 -12.26
N ALA A 301 2.66 -18.62 -12.52
CA ALA A 301 3.94 -18.75 -11.82
C ALA A 301 4.58 -17.37 -11.63
N LEU A 302 4.99 -17.06 -10.41
CA LEU A 302 5.58 -15.79 -10.07
C LEU A 302 6.92 -15.99 -9.34
N GLN A 303 7.96 -15.31 -9.81
CA GLN A 303 9.25 -15.20 -9.12
C GLN A 303 9.26 -13.94 -8.26
N VAL A 304 9.48 -14.11 -6.96
CA VAL A 304 9.40 -13.04 -5.98
C VAL A 304 10.77 -12.82 -5.34
N LEU A 305 11.31 -11.62 -5.47
CA LEU A 305 12.58 -11.22 -4.87
C LEU A 305 12.31 -10.39 -3.61
N ALA A 306 12.88 -10.77 -2.48
CA ALA A 306 12.79 -10.00 -1.25
C ALA A 306 14.15 -9.91 -0.54
N ASP A 307 14.31 -8.98 0.40
CA ASP A 307 15.53 -8.90 1.20
C ASP A 307 15.54 -9.93 2.35
N VAL A 308 16.66 -9.98 3.07
CA VAL A 308 16.82 -10.91 4.21
C VAL A 308 15.80 -10.66 5.32
N GLY A 309 15.25 -9.45 5.44
CA GLY A 309 14.24 -9.08 6.43
C GLY A 309 12.93 -9.85 6.30
N TYR A 310 12.66 -10.41 5.11
CA TYR A 310 11.49 -11.26 4.85
C TYR A 310 11.72 -12.75 5.11
N TYR A 311 12.94 -13.15 5.49
CA TYR A 311 13.25 -14.57 5.63
C TYR A 311 12.44 -15.22 6.76
N SER A 312 11.55 -16.11 6.39
CA SER A 312 10.79 -16.97 7.30
C SER A 312 10.54 -18.32 6.64
N SER A 313 10.90 -19.40 7.34
CA SER A 313 10.69 -20.76 6.82
C SER A 313 9.21 -21.09 6.58
N VAL A 314 8.32 -20.55 7.42
CA VAL A 314 6.87 -20.74 7.29
C VAL A 314 6.34 -20.01 6.05
N GLU A 315 6.79 -18.77 5.84
CA GLU A 315 6.41 -17.97 4.68
C GLU A 315 6.93 -18.58 3.37
N LEU A 316 8.18 -19.08 3.36
CA LEU A 316 8.76 -19.78 2.20
C LEU A 316 7.97 -21.02 1.82
N LYS A 317 7.50 -21.79 2.84
CA LYS A 317 6.63 -22.93 2.61
C LYS A 317 5.28 -22.52 2.03
N ALA A 318 4.65 -21.50 2.62
CA ALA A 318 3.37 -21.00 2.12
C ALA A 318 3.46 -20.49 0.68
N CYS A 319 4.56 -19.82 0.32
CA CYS A 319 4.82 -19.43 -1.08
C CYS A 319 4.92 -20.65 -2.00
N GLU A 320 5.66 -21.68 -1.59
CA GLU A 320 5.83 -22.89 -2.38
C GLU A 320 4.51 -23.67 -2.54
N ASP A 321 3.69 -23.72 -1.49
CA ASP A 321 2.36 -24.36 -1.52
C ASP A 321 1.43 -23.67 -2.55
N ASP A 322 1.55 -22.36 -2.71
CA ASP A 322 0.80 -21.56 -3.69
C ASP A 322 1.51 -21.47 -5.06
N GLY A 323 2.56 -22.26 -5.32
CA GLY A 323 3.30 -22.26 -6.58
C GLY A 323 4.18 -21.01 -6.83
N ILE A 324 4.43 -20.21 -5.80
CA ILE A 324 5.22 -18.98 -5.86
C ILE A 324 6.70 -19.30 -5.59
N VAL A 325 7.58 -18.86 -6.48
CA VAL A 325 9.02 -19.09 -6.37
C VAL A 325 9.69 -17.90 -5.68
N ALA A 326 9.88 -17.99 -4.36
CA ALA A 326 10.51 -16.94 -3.59
C ALA A 326 12.05 -17.03 -3.59
N TYR A 327 12.71 -15.89 -3.73
CA TYR A 327 14.16 -15.69 -3.60
C TYR A 327 14.42 -14.70 -2.45
N VAL A 328 14.85 -15.24 -1.31
CA VAL A 328 15.12 -14.47 -0.08
C VAL A 328 16.48 -14.89 0.46
N PRO A 329 17.44 -13.99 0.65
CA PRO A 329 18.74 -14.35 1.19
C PRO A 329 18.61 -14.98 2.59
N LEU A 330 19.47 -15.96 2.84
CA LEU A 330 19.55 -16.55 4.18
C LEU A 330 20.17 -15.55 5.14
N PRO A 331 19.69 -15.46 6.38
CA PRO A 331 20.30 -14.61 7.39
C PRO A 331 21.76 -15.02 7.61
N GLU A 332 22.67 -14.09 7.40
CA GLU A 332 24.09 -14.28 7.74
C GLU A 332 24.26 -14.10 9.24
N GLY A 333 24.71 -15.11 9.90
CA GLY A 333 25.02 -15.05 11.31
C GLY A 333 25.81 -16.28 11.74
N THR A 334 26.95 -16.06 12.33
CA THR A 334 27.61 -17.11 13.10
C THR A 334 26.69 -17.44 14.28
N GLY A 335 26.08 -18.63 14.23
CA GLY A 335 25.22 -19.10 15.30
C GLY A 335 25.95 -19.08 16.65
N ARG A 336 25.19 -19.03 17.75
CA ARG A 336 25.76 -19.06 19.11
C ARG A 336 26.77 -20.20 19.31
N LEU A 337 26.52 -21.36 18.68
CA LEU A 337 27.41 -22.52 18.73
C LEU A 337 28.72 -22.28 17.98
N GLU A 338 28.66 -21.68 16.79
CA GLU A 338 29.83 -21.35 15.98
C GLU A 338 30.73 -20.32 16.68
N LYS A 339 30.13 -19.30 17.32
CA LYS A 339 30.87 -18.33 18.17
C LYS A 339 31.58 -18.98 19.35
N GLN A 340 31.08 -20.12 19.82
CA GLN A 340 31.68 -20.91 20.91
C GLN A 340 32.67 -21.96 20.36
N GLY A 341 33.00 -21.97 19.08
CA GLY A 341 33.83 -22.98 18.43
C GLY A 341 33.19 -24.37 18.41
N ARG A 342 31.87 -24.46 18.52
CA ARG A 342 31.11 -25.71 18.50
C ARG A 342 30.43 -25.96 17.19
N PHE A 343 30.32 -27.22 16.85
CA PHE A 343 29.60 -27.64 15.65
C PHE A 343 28.13 -27.16 15.68
N SER A 344 27.75 -26.47 14.62
CA SER A 344 26.39 -26.08 14.33
C SER A 344 25.68 -27.19 13.52
N ARG A 345 24.44 -26.97 13.13
CA ARG A 345 23.72 -27.90 12.26
C ARG A 345 24.37 -28.01 10.87
N LYS A 346 25.03 -26.98 10.38
CA LYS A 346 25.67 -26.94 9.06
C LYS A 346 26.82 -27.96 8.91
N ASP A 347 27.41 -28.36 10.03
CA ASP A 347 28.51 -29.34 10.08
C ASP A 347 28.01 -30.79 9.99
N PHE A 348 26.69 -31.00 9.91
CA PHE A 348 26.08 -32.32 9.81
C PHE A 348 25.38 -32.46 8.47
N SER A 349 25.74 -33.46 7.67
CA SER A 349 25.11 -33.76 6.38
C SER A 349 23.91 -34.68 6.56
N TYR A 350 22.80 -34.34 5.93
CA TYR A 350 21.60 -35.19 5.92
C TYR A 350 21.67 -36.15 4.73
N ASP A 351 21.46 -37.43 5.04
CA ASP A 351 21.27 -38.48 4.04
C ASP A 351 19.79 -38.82 3.94
N ALA A 352 19.19 -38.45 2.82
CA ALA A 352 17.74 -38.65 2.58
C ALA A 352 17.37 -40.13 2.36
N ILE A 353 18.32 -40.95 1.87
CA ILE A 353 18.09 -42.39 1.64
C ILE A 353 18.09 -43.15 2.97
N ALA A 354 19.06 -42.83 3.84
CA ALA A 354 19.18 -43.48 5.14
C ALA A 354 18.28 -42.83 6.22
N ASP A 355 17.62 -41.72 5.91
CA ASP A 355 16.90 -40.85 6.87
C ASP A 355 17.74 -40.61 8.14
N ALA A 356 18.97 -40.12 7.97
CA ALA A 356 19.92 -39.94 9.04
C ALA A 356 20.83 -38.74 8.80
N TYR A 357 21.42 -38.20 9.89
CA TYR A 357 22.48 -37.20 9.79
C TYR A 357 23.83 -37.84 10.04
N HIS A 358 24.80 -37.54 9.18
CA HIS A 358 26.21 -37.84 9.42
C HIS A 358 26.85 -36.74 10.25
N CYS A 359 27.46 -37.09 11.38
CA CYS A 359 28.19 -36.13 12.20
C CYS A 359 29.66 -36.00 11.71
N PRO A 360 30.36 -34.90 12.06
CA PRO A 360 31.77 -34.71 11.72
C PRO A 360 32.72 -35.81 12.26
N GLY A 361 32.29 -36.57 13.25
CA GLY A 361 33.01 -37.72 13.80
C GLY A 361 32.62 -39.06 13.16
N GLY A 362 31.91 -39.07 12.04
CA GLY A 362 31.56 -40.28 11.28
C GLY A 362 30.36 -41.08 11.81
N ALA A 363 29.72 -40.66 12.89
CA ALA A 363 28.54 -41.37 13.44
C ALA A 363 27.23 -40.92 12.81
N LEU A 364 26.25 -41.82 12.76
CA LEU A 364 24.88 -41.54 12.30
C LEU A 364 23.99 -41.11 13.45
N LEU A 365 23.26 -40.03 13.25
CA LEU A 365 22.13 -39.63 14.08
C LEU A 365 20.86 -40.12 13.39
N ARG A 366 20.06 -40.92 14.09
CA ARG A 366 18.83 -41.50 13.57
C ARG A 366 17.60 -40.78 14.14
N PRO A 367 16.46 -40.77 13.42
CA PRO A 367 15.25 -40.14 13.91
C PRO A 367 14.70 -40.84 15.16
N MET A 368 14.26 -40.05 16.12
CA MET A 368 13.46 -40.54 17.25
C MET A 368 12.00 -40.61 16.87
N LYS A 369 11.30 -41.59 17.42
CA LYS A 369 9.83 -41.65 17.28
C LYS A 369 9.19 -40.47 18.00
N GLY A 370 8.30 -39.78 17.31
CA GLY A 370 7.56 -38.64 17.82
C GLY A 370 7.86 -37.34 17.09
N ARG A 371 6.98 -36.36 17.32
CA ARG A 371 7.09 -34.99 16.79
C ARG A 371 7.23 -34.05 17.97
N TRP A 372 8.13 -33.10 17.91
CA TRP A 372 8.38 -32.14 18.98
C TRP A 372 8.10 -30.72 18.45
N GLN A 373 7.33 -29.98 19.20
CA GLN A 373 7.14 -28.57 18.92
C GLN A 373 8.32 -27.79 19.50
N ASN A 374 8.95 -26.96 18.66
CA ASN A 374 10.02 -26.06 19.13
C ASN A 374 9.43 -24.78 19.74
N THR A 375 10.30 -23.90 20.26
CA THR A 375 9.90 -22.61 20.86
C THR A 375 9.19 -21.67 19.90
N SER A 376 9.32 -21.88 18.59
CA SER A 376 8.65 -21.12 17.54
C SER A 376 7.34 -21.77 17.06
N GLY A 377 6.85 -22.80 17.74
CA GLY A 377 5.62 -23.51 17.40
C GLY A 377 5.72 -24.50 16.24
N ARG A 378 6.91 -24.69 15.65
CA ARG A 378 7.13 -25.60 14.52
C ARG A 378 7.35 -27.03 14.98
N PHE A 379 6.82 -27.99 14.22
CA PHE A 379 7.06 -29.41 14.47
C PHE A 379 8.39 -29.84 13.88
N GLU A 380 9.18 -30.56 14.68
CA GLU A 380 10.50 -31.06 14.34
C GLU A 380 10.59 -32.56 14.61
N ILE A 381 11.32 -33.26 13.76
CA ILE A 381 11.80 -34.63 14.00
C ILE A 381 13.18 -34.47 14.64
N ARG A 382 13.42 -35.15 15.76
CA ARG A 382 14.73 -35.11 16.42
C ARG A 382 15.56 -36.30 16.00
N TYR A 383 16.76 -36.00 15.48
CA TYR A 383 17.78 -36.98 15.14
C TYR A 383 18.82 -37.04 16.25
N VAL A 384 19.09 -38.22 16.74
CA VAL A 384 19.95 -38.42 17.92
C VAL A 384 21.05 -39.44 17.64
N SER A 385 22.23 -39.20 18.22
CA SER A 385 23.31 -40.17 18.31
C SER A 385 23.18 -41.00 19.59
N ARG A 386 23.97 -42.10 19.70
CA ARG A 386 24.01 -42.94 20.89
C ARG A 386 24.98 -42.37 21.92
N LYS A 387 24.62 -42.50 23.23
CA LYS A 387 25.45 -42.05 24.34
C LYS A 387 26.86 -42.73 24.33
N SER A 388 26.92 -44.01 24.01
CA SER A 388 28.18 -44.76 23.91
C SER A 388 29.13 -44.20 22.85
N ILE A 389 28.59 -43.77 21.68
CA ILE A 389 29.38 -43.23 20.57
C ILE A 389 29.88 -41.80 20.94
N CYS A 390 28.98 -40.94 21.44
CA CYS A 390 29.36 -39.59 21.83
C CYS A 390 30.25 -39.53 23.07
N GLY A 391 30.20 -40.55 23.93
CA GLY A 391 31.02 -40.61 25.14
C GLY A 391 32.50 -40.74 24.85
N THR A 392 32.90 -41.55 23.86
CA THR A 392 34.28 -41.81 23.43
C THR A 392 34.77 -40.95 22.29
N CYS A 393 33.91 -40.01 21.80
CA CYS A 393 34.24 -39.21 20.62
C CYS A 393 35.32 -38.16 20.92
N GLN A 394 36.37 -38.13 20.12
CA GLN A 394 37.46 -37.14 20.24
C GLN A 394 36.98 -35.70 20.02
N LEU A 395 35.92 -35.51 19.21
CA LEU A 395 35.32 -34.21 18.91
C LEU A 395 34.26 -33.77 19.91
N ARG A 396 34.08 -34.51 21.03
CA ARG A 396 33.04 -34.27 22.03
C ARG A 396 33.02 -32.82 22.56
N ALA A 397 34.18 -32.26 22.87
CA ALA A 397 34.31 -30.91 23.42
C ALA A 397 33.80 -29.82 22.43
N ARG A 398 33.99 -30.04 21.14
CA ARG A 398 33.49 -29.14 20.05
C ARG A 398 32.03 -29.43 19.68
N CYS A 399 31.46 -30.54 20.12
CA CYS A 399 30.11 -30.96 19.70
C CYS A 399 29.07 -30.79 20.82
N LEU A 400 29.43 -31.13 22.08
CA LEU A 400 28.49 -31.22 23.19
C LEU A 400 28.84 -30.26 24.34
N THR A 401 27.81 -29.88 25.09
CA THR A 401 28.05 -29.28 26.43
C THR A 401 28.42 -30.39 27.43
N PRO A 402 29.12 -30.07 28.53
CA PRO A 402 29.49 -31.08 29.55
C PRO A 402 28.29 -31.91 30.06
N LYS A 403 27.11 -31.29 30.16
CA LYS A 403 25.88 -31.92 30.63
C LYS A 403 25.14 -32.75 29.60
N ALA A 404 25.44 -32.59 28.27
CA ALA A 404 24.73 -33.29 27.23
C ALA A 404 25.27 -34.70 27.01
N PRO A 405 24.46 -35.77 27.10
CA PRO A 405 24.93 -37.15 26.94
C PRO A 405 25.19 -37.52 25.47
N TYR A 406 24.47 -36.92 24.51
CA TYR A 406 24.59 -37.18 23.09
C TYR A 406 24.16 -35.97 22.28
N ARG A 407 24.46 -35.96 20.98
CA ARG A 407 24.05 -34.91 20.04
C ARG A 407 22.64 -35.13 19.57
N THR A 408 21.85 -34.04 19.57
CA THR A 408 20.52 -33.97 19.00
C THR A 408 20.48 -32.88 17.94
N ILE A 409 19.84 -33.16 16.81
CA ILE A 409 19.53 -32.21 15.74
C ILE A 409 18.04 -32.24 15.50
N GLY A 410 17.38 -31.08 15.59
CA GLY A 410 16.01 -30.92 15.15
C GLY A 410 15.97 -30.67 13.65
N ARG A 411 15.18 -31.44 12.91
CA ARG A 411 14.85 -31.21 11.50
C ARG A 411 13.38 -30.81 11.42
N TRP A 412 13.11 -29.66 10.86
CA TRP A 412 11.73 -29.25 10.59
C TRP A 412 11.07 -30.25 9.63
N GLU A 413 9.78 -30.54 9.82
CA GLU A 413 9.06 -31.53 8.98
C GLU A 413 9.02 -31.17 7.48
N HIS A 414 9.16 -29.85 7.16
CA HIS A 414 9.25 -29.30 5.81
C HIS A 414 10.65 -28.74 5.50
N GLU A 415 11.70 -29.36 5.99
CA GLU A 415 13.08 -28.91 5.76
C GLU A 415 13.51 -29.01 4.30
N ASP A 416 12.88 -29.92 3.54
CA ASP A 416 13.06 -30.08 2.09
C ASP A 416 12.75 -28.80 1.31
N VAL A 417 11.75 -28.01 1.74
CA VAL A 417 11.46 -26.67 1.21
C VAL A 417 12.68 -25.75 1.36
N LEU A 418 13.30 -25.75 2.56
CA LEU A 418 14.47 -24.93 2.83
C LEU A 418 15.71 -25.42 2.07
N GLU A 419 15.83 -26.72 1.84
CA GLU A 419 16.92 -27.30 1.03
C GLU A 419 16.78 -26.90 -0.44
N ARG A 420 15.58 -26.99 -1.01
CA ARG A 420 15.28 -26.48 -2.35
C ARG A 420 15.52 -24.97 -2.45
N HIS A 421 15.11 -24.22 -1.44
CA HIS A 421 15.35 -22.77 -1.39
C HIS A 421 16.86 -22.44 -1.36
N ARG A 422 17.65 -23.14 -0.52
CA ARG A 422 19.11 -22.95 -0.46
C ARG A 422 19.79 -23.24 -1.79
N ALA A 423 19.41 -24.36 -2.45
CA ALA A 423 19.94 -24.73 -3.76
C ALA A 423 19.61 -23.64 -4.81
N ARG A 424 18.37 -23.15 -4.82
CA ARG A 424 17.93 -22.08 -5.71
C ARG A 424 18.71 -20.78 -5.48
N MET A 425 18.96 -20.42 -4.23
CA MET A 425 19.69 -19.19 -3.88
C MET A 425 21.16 -19.22 -4.30
N GLN A 426 21.80 -20.40 -4.44
CA GLN A 426 23.19 -20.51 -4.93
C GLN A 426 23.35 -19.97 -6.36
N SER A 427 22.33 -20.10 -7.22
CA SER A 427 22.34 -19.61 -8.59
C SER A 427 21.68 -18.22 -8.77
N ALA A 428 21.10 -17.65 -7.70
CA ALA A 428 20.26 -16.46 -7.77
C ALA A 428 21.04 -15.12 -7.78
N GLY A 429 22.37 -15.13 -7.76
CA GLY A 429 23.17 -13.92 -7.53
C GLY A 429 22.90 -12.77 -8.50
N GLN A 430 22.72 -13.05 -9.80
CA GLN A 430 22.40 -12.01 -10.80
C GLN A 430 20.96 -11.48 -10.61
N LEU A 431 20.01 -12.37 -10.33
CA LEU A 431 18.62 -12.01 -10.13
C LEU A 431 18.46 -11.13 -8.88
N MET A 432 19.11 -11.49 -7.79
CA MET A 432 19.08 -10.73 -6.54
C MET A 432 19.69 -9.33 -6.64
N ARG A 433 20.73 -9.13 -7.48
CA ARG A 433 21.28 -7.79 -7.73
C ARG A 433 20.26 -6.82 -8.34
N ARG A 434 19.30 -7.33 -9.10
CA ARG A 434 18.25 -6.52 -9.74
C ARG A 434 17.20 -6.03 -8.73
N ARG A 435 17.01 -6.73 -7.59
CA ARG A 435 15.98 -6.44 -6.60
C ARG A 435 15.97 -4.97 -6.18
N SER A 436 17.12 -4.44 -5.76
CA SER A 436 17.26 -3.07 -5.29
C SER A 436 16.78 -2.06 -6.34
N ALA A 437 17.27 -2.18 -7.58
CA ALA A 437 16.87 -1.32 -8.69
C ALA A 437 15.37 -1.40 -9.03
N ILE A 438 14.71 -2.51 -8.72
CA ILE A 438 13.27 -2.67 -8.94
C ILE A 438 12.48 -1.86 -7.91
N VAL A 439 12.74 -2.08 -6.62
CA VAL A 439 11.91 -1.54 -5.54
C VAL A 439 12.29 -0.13 -5.10
N GLU A 440 13.52 0.29 -5.27
CA GLU A 440 13.95 1.65 -4.90
C GLU A 440 13.35 2.73 -5.80
N HIS A 441 13.06 2.41 -7.06
CA HIS A 441 12.52 3.36 -8.01
C HIS A 441 11.17 3.96 -7.58
N PRO A 442 10.11 3.18 -7.23
CA PRO A 442 8.84 3.75 -6.78
C PRO A 442 8.97 4.48 -5.45
N PHE A 443 9.65 3.90 -4.46
CA PHE A 443 9.82 4.55 -3.16
C PHE A 443 10.63 5.85 -3.26
N GLY A 444 11.70 5.86 -4.05
CA GLY A 444 12.50 7.05 -4.32
C GLY A 444 11.68 8.14 -5.03
N THR A 445 10.87 7.78 -6.02
CA THR A 445 10.00 8.72 -6.72
C THR A 445 8.94 9.30 -5.79
N ILE A 446 8.23 8.46 -5.03
CA ILE A 446 7.16 8.89 -4.12
C ILE A 446 7.71 9.75 -2.97
N LYS A 447 8.80 9.31 -2.32
CA LYS A 447 9.37 10.01 -1.16
C LYS A 447 10.17 11.25 -1.52
N CYS A 448 10.97 11.19 -2.60
CA CYS A 448 11.92 12.26 -2.92
C CYS A 448 11.38 13.21 -3.99
N ARG A 449 10.92 12.71 -5.13
CA ARG A 449 10.42 13.58 -6.20
C ARG A 449 9.06 14.19 -5.86
N ALA A 450 8.08 13.37 -5.42
CA ALA A 450 6.77 13.86 -5.03
C ALA A 450 6.73 14.46 -3.62
N GLY A 451 7.76 14.24 -2.79
CA GLY A 451 7.84 14.76 -1.43
C GLY A 451 6.89 14.08 -0.43
N TYR A 452 6.38 12.89 -0.75
CA TYR A 452 5.37 12.20 0.05
C TYR A 452 6.04 11.31 1.11
N ARG A 453 6.58 11.93 2.16
CA ARG A 453 7.26 11.23 3.25
C ARG A 453 6.35 10.95 4.45
N HIS A 454 5.15 11.55 4.48
CA HIS A 454 4.20 11.44 5.58
C HIS A 454 2.76 11.39 5.06
N PHE A 455 1.89 10.75 5.84
CA PHE A 455 0.45 10.73 5.60
C PHE A 455 -0.22 11.97 6.20
N LEU A 456 -1.28 12.45 5.55
CA LEU A 456 -2.09 13.59 6.02
C LEU A 456 -3.34 13.15 6.80
N VAL A 457 -3.55 11.85 6.94
CA VAL A 457 -4.73 11.25 7.59
C VAL A 457 -4.29 10.29 8.70
N ARG A 458 -5.23 9.96 9.60
CA ARG A 458 -5.01 9.09 10.74
C ARG A 458 -5.85 7.82 10.62
N GLY A 459 -5.29 6.72 11.10
CA GLY A 459 -5.92 5.40 11.11
C GLY A 459 -5.75 4.62 9.82
N PHE A 460 -5.62 3.30 9.92
CA PHE A 460 -5.30 2.39 8.81
C PHE A 460 -6.16 2.61 7.56
N ASN A 461 -7.48 2.65 7.72
CA ASN A 461 -8.39 2.74 6.59
C ASN A 461 -8.11 3.96 5.71
N LYS A 462 -7.95 5.13 6.35
CA LYS A 462 -7.69 6.37 5.62
C LYS A 462 -6.26 6.41 5.05
N VAL A 463 -5.29 5.88 5.81
CA VAL A 463 -3.88 5.79 5.38
C VAL A 463 -3.76 4.86 4.17
N ARG A 464 -4.45 3.71 4.15
CA ARG A 464 -4.53 2.82 2.99
C ARG A 464 -5.12 3.50 1.77
N GLY A 465 -6.18 4.28 1.96
CA GLY A 465 -6.78 5.08 0.87
C GLY A 465 -5.82 6.15 0.34
N GLU A 466 -5.11 6.87 1.22
CA GLU A 466 -4.13 7.86 0.81
C GLU A 466 -2.93 7.22 0.10
N TRP A 467 -2.44 6.07 0.59
CA TRP A 467 -1.40 5.31 -0.09
C TRP A 467 -1.84 4.83 -1.48
N SER A 468 -3.07 4.35 -1.60
CA SER A 468 -3.61 3.91 -2.90
C SER A 468 -3.60 5.03 -3.94
N LEU A 469 -3.90 6.28 -3.56
CA LEU A 469 -3.76 7.44 -4.42
C LEU A 469 -2.31 7.72 -4.81
N MET A 470 -1.36 7.61 -3.86
CA MET A 470 0.07 7.80 -4.14
C MET A 470 0.57 6.75 -5.14
N ALA A 471 0.24 5.48 -4.92
CA ALA A 471 0.63 4.38 -5.78
C ALA A 471 0.00 4.49 -7.18
N LEU A 472 -1.29 4.81 -7.25
CA LEU A 472 -1.99 5.04 -8.52
C LEU A 472 -1.37 6.17 -9.31
N CYS A 473 -1.11 7.33 -8.69
CA CYS A 473 -0.52 8.48 -9.38
C CYS A 473 0.92 8.21 -9.82
N TYR A 474 1.71 7.46 -9.03
CA TYR A 474 3.01 6.98 -9.46
C TYR A 474 2.90 6.11 -10.71
N ASN A 475 2.05 5.08 -10.68
CA ASN A 475 1.84 4.19 -11.81
C ASN A 475 1.30 4.94 -13.03
N PHE A 476 0.33 5.83 -12.85
CA PHE A 476 -0.28 6.63 -13.91
C PHE A 476 0.75 7.49 -14.63
N THR A 477 1.53 8.27 -13.90
CA THR A 477 2.62 9.09 -14.47
C THR A 477 3.66 8.22 -15.18
N ARG A 478 4.00 7.07 -14.60
CA ARG A 478 4.95 6.14 -15.21
C ARG A 478 4.44 5.57 -16.53
N VAL A 479 3.17 5.19 -16.57
CA VAL A 479 2.53 4.67 -17.80
C VAL A 479 2.48 5.72 -18.89
N LEU A 480 2.13 6.97 -18.56
CA LEU A 480 2.15 8.07 -19.53
C LEU A 480 3.55 8.31 -20.10
N ASN A 481 4.60 8.21 -19.26
CA ASN A 481 5.99 8.39 -19.72
C ASN A 481 6.47 7.24 -20.63
N ILE A 482 5.95 6.02 -20.44
CA ILE A 482 6.34 4.84 -21.22
C ILE A 482 5.55 4.77 -22.54
N LEU A 483 4.25 4.89 -22.45
CA LEU A 483 3.33 4.69 -23.59
C LEU A 483 3.20 5.93 -24.48
N GLY A 484 3.35 7.10 -23.88
CA GLY A 484 3.00 8.39 -24.45
C GLY A 484 1.53 8.72 -24.26
N PHE A 485 1.25 10.02 -24.22
CA PHE A 485 -0.09 10.58 -23.98
C PHE A 485 -1.11 10.11 -25.02
N ASP A 486 -0.82 10.31 -26.31
CA ASP A 486 -1.76 10.03 -27.40
C ASP A 486 -2.21 8.57 -27.44
N ARG A 487 -1.26 7.65 -27.27
CA ARG A 487 -1.55 6.20 -27.25
C ARG A 487 -2.41 5.81 -26.07
N PHE A 488 -2.12 6.39 -24.89
CA PHE A 488 -2.92 6.13 -23.69
C PHE A 488 -4.36 6.61 -23.88
N VAL A 489 -4.55 7.87 -24.30
CA VAL A 489 -5.89 8.45 -24.51
C VAL A 489 -6.65 7.68 -25.60
N ALA A 490 -6.00 7.37 -26.73
CA ALA A 490 -6.62 6.59 -27.80
C ALA A 490 -7.11 5.21 -27.31
N TYR A 491 -6.29 4.52 -26.49
CA TYR A 491 -6.67 3.25 -25.88
C TYR A 491 -7.87 3.39 -24.93
N MET A 492 -7.87 4.40 -24.06
CA MET A 492 -8.97 4.64 -23.12
C MET A 492 -10.28 4.97 -23.82
N VAL A 493 -10.23 5.78 -24.88
CA VAL A 493 -11.40 6.09 -25.70
C VAL A 493 -11.94 4.83 -26.41
N ALA A 494 -11.06 4.00 -26.96
CA ALA A 494 -11.47 2.74 -27.58
C ALA A 494 -12.14 1.79 -26.57
N LYS A 495 -11.56 1.64 -25.37
CA LYS A 495 -12.09 0.82 -24.26
C LYS A 495 -13.47 1.31 -23.82
N THR A 496 -13.66 2.61 -23.66
CA THR A 496 -14.96 3.20 -23.29
C THR A 496 -16.02 2.96 -24.37
N ARG A 497 -15.65 3.05 -25.65
CA ARG A 497 -16.57 2.77 -26.77
C ARG A 497 -16.96 1.29 -26.83
N ALA A 498 -16.02 0.38 -26.60
CA ALA A 498 -16.30 -1.06 -26.54
C ALA A 498 -17.29 -1.37 -25.40
N SER A 499 -17.00 -0.91 -24.18
CA SER A 499 -17.88 -1.11 -23.03
C SER A 499 -19.31 -0.59 -23.25
N ARG A 500 -19.47 0.59 -23.89
CA ARG A 500 -20.80 1.12 -24.24
C ARG A 500 -21.53 0.26 -25.26
N LYS A 501 -20.82 -0.32 -26.23
CA LYS A 501 -21.43 -1.25 -27.20
C LYS A 501 -21.91 -2.54 -26.55
N ASP A 502 -21.10 -3.09 -25.62
CA ASP A 502 -21.45 -4.31 -24.89
C ASP A 502 -22.69 -4.09 -24.00
N VAL A 503 -22.75 -2.95 -23.29
CA VAL A 503 -23.94 -2.57 -22.49
C VAL A 503 -25.18 -2.40 -23.40
N LEU A 504 -25.05 -1.74 -24.54
CA LEU A 504 -26.15 -1.57 -25.47
C LEU A 504 -26.64 -2.91 -26.02
N ALA A 505 -25.72 -3.81 -26.39
CA ALA A 505 -26.04 -5.15 -26.85
C ALA A 505 -26.79 -5.95 -25.77
N LEU A 506 -26.35 -5.89 -24.52
CA LEU A 506 -27.01 -6.54 -23.39
C LEU A 506 -28.42 -5.98 -23.15
N VAL A 507 -28.59 -4.67 -23.18
CA VAL A 507 -29.91 -4.00 -23.04
C VAL A 507 -30.85 -4.44 -24.16
N LEU A 508 -30.37 -4.46 -25.41
CA LEU A 508 -31.17 -4.92 -26.55
C LEU A 508 -31.57 -6.41 -26.41
N GLN A 509 -30.66 -7.23 -25.91
CA GLN A 509 -30.95 -8.64 -25.63
C GLN A 509 -31.98 -8.81 -24.52
N CYS A 510 -31.89 -8.03 -23.43
CA CYS A 510 -32.90 -8.02 -22.37
C CYS A 510 -34.27 -7.56 -22.89
N ILE A 511 -34.31 -6.50 -23.71
CA ILE A 511 -35.56 -6.02 -24.33
C ILE A 511 -36.16 -7.14 -25.22
N GLN A 512 -35.36 -7.84 -26.02
CA GLN A 512 -35.84 -8.95 -26.83
C GLN A 512 -36.41 -10.09 -26.00
N LEU A 513 -35.78 -10.41 -24.86
CA LEU A 513 -36.28 -11.45 -23.95
C LEU A 513 -37.61 -11.05 -23.30
N VAL A 514 -37.73 -9.79 -22.85
CA VAL A 514 -38.98 -9.24 -22.30
C VAL A 514 -40.09 -9.26 -23.35
N LEU A 515 -39.81 -8.81 -24.58
CA LEU A 515 -40.78 -8.86 -25.67
C LEU A 515 -41.20 -10.29 -26.00
N ARG A 516 -40.27 -11.23 -26.04
CA ARG A 516 -40.58 -12.65 -26.26
C ARG A 516 -41.48 -13.20 -25.16
N SER A 517 -41.21 -12.92 -23.87
CA SER A 517 -42.02 -13.35 -22.75
C SER A 517 -43.41 -12.72 -22.78
N PHE A 518 -43.55 -11.47 -23.18
CA PHE A 518 -44.80 -10.77 -23.37
C PHE A 518 -45.67 -11.41 -24.46
N TRP A 519 -45.05 -11.76 -25.60
CA TRP A 519 -45.75 -12.41 -26.73
C TRP A 519 -46.11 -13.87 -26.45
N SER A 520 -45.31 -14.59 -25.64
CA SER A 520 -45.60 -15.98 -25.25
C SER A 520 -46.77 -16.10 -24.24
N ASN A 521 -47.02 -15.05 -23.43
CA ASN A 521 -48.04 -15.05 -22.40
C ASN A 521 -49.36 -14.45 -22.88
N GLN A 522 -49.51 -14.07 -24.17
CA GLN A 522 -50.80 -13.63 -24.69
C GLN A 522 -51.73 -14.84 -24.93
N PRO A 523 -52.98 -14.79 -24.43
CA PRO A 523 -53.95 -15.85 -24.67
C PRO A 523 -54.19 -16.01 -26.19
N ALA A 524 -54.41 -17.27 -26.60
CA ALA A 524 -54.45 -17.70 -28.02
C ALA A 524 -55.49 -16.96 -28.90
N ARG A 525 -56.39 -16.13 -28.30
CA ARG A 525 -57.38 -15.33 -29.04
C ARG A 525 -56.87 -13.99 -29.61
N ALA A 526 -55.66 -13.58 -29.29
CA ALA A 526 -55.09 -12.30 -29.76
C ALA A 526 -53.95 -12.46 -30.80
N ARG A 527 -53.79 -13.65 -31.39
CA ARG A 527 -52.80 -13.81 -32.46
C ARG A 527 -53.39 -13.33 -33.77
N PRO A 528 -52.87 -12.28 -34.42
CA PRO A 528 -53.32 -11.91 -35.77
C PRO A 528 -53.04 -13.07 -36.72
N ASN A 529 -54.06 -13.41 -37.51
CA ASN A 529 -53.97 -14.40 -38.60
C ASN A 529 -52.77 -14.13 -39.46
N ARG A 530 -52.04 -15.18 -39.80
CA ARG A 530 -50.93 -15.18 -40.79
C ARG A 530 -51.36 -14.40 -42.03
N LEU A 531 -50.87 -13.21 -42.16
CA LEU A 531 -50.89 -12.52 -43.45
C LEU A 531 -49.93 -13.27 -44.40
N ASN A 532 -50.53 -13.63 -45.51
CA ASN A 532 -49.96 -14.35 -46.66
C ASN A 532 -48.52 -13.93 -46.98
N ARG A 533 -47.73 -14.94 -47.29
CA ARG A 533 -46.47 -14.79 -48.01
C ARG A 533 -46.65 -13.89 -49.21
N LEU A 534 -46.22 -12.66 -49.15
CA LEU A 534 -45.85 -11.88 -50.30
C LEU A 534 -44.41 -12.26 -50.63
N SER A 535 -44.29 -13.13 -51.64
CA SER A 535 -43.07 -13.41 -52.35
C SER A 535 -42.55 -12.12 -52.97
N CYS A 536 -41.42 -11.59 -52.45
CA CYS A 536 -40.65 -10.61 -53.20
C CYS A 536 -39.88 -11.32 -54.30
N PRO A 537 -39.99 -10.87 -55.55
CA PRO A 537 -39.18 -11.39 -56.64
C PRO A 537 -37.71 -10.96 -56.46
N ALA A 538 -36.83 -11.93 -56.72
CA ALA A 538 -35.39 -11.69 -56.82
C ALA A 538 -35.14 -10.64 -57.93
N SER A 539 -34.65 -9.46 -57.56
CA SER A 539 -34.02 -8.54 -58.49
C SER A 539 -32.52 -8.58 -58.32
N SER A 540 -31.94 -9.08 -59.40
CA SER A 540 -30.54 -9.06 -59.79
C SER A 540 -29.72 -7.89 -59.28
N GLY A 541 -28.48 -8.19 -58.94
CA GLY A 541 -27.46 -7.24 -58.59
C GLY A 541 -27.23 -6.15 -59.62
N LYS A 542 -26.93 -5.00 -59.07
CA LYS A 542 -26.01 -4.00 -59.65
C LYS A 542 -25.64 -2.97 -58.59
N SER A 543 -24.34 -2.98 -58.28
CA SER A 543 -23.49 -1.82 -58.01
C SER A 543 -24.04 -0.67 -57.16
N VAL A 544 -23.59 -0.63 -55.90
CA VAL A 544 -23.25 0.63 -55.22
C VAL A 544 -21.76 0.59 -54.85
N ALA A 545 -20.95 0.78 -55.90
CA ALA A 545 -19.59 1.24 -55.75
C ALA A 545 -19.62 2.73 -56.12
N LEU A 546 -19.63 3.63 -55.16
CA LEU A 546 -19.24 5.04 -55.29
C LEU A 546 -19.50 5.74 -53.94
N LEU A 547 -18.49 5.74 -53.12
CA LEU A 547 -18.16 6.78 -52.13
C LEU A 547 -16.94 6.36 -51.25
N HIS A 548 -15.88 5.95 -51.97
CA HIS A 548 -14.54 5.87 -51.40
C HIS A 548 -13.57 6.59 -52.31
N ARG A 549 -13.58 7.90 -52.26
CA ARG A 549 -12.44 8.74 -52.68
C ARG A 549 -12.53 10.06 -51.94
N HIS A 550 -11.56 10.26 -51.11
CA HIS A 550 -10.92 11.46 -50.58
C HIS A 550 -10.72 11.35 -49.09
N PHE A 551 -9.57 10.85 -48.75
CA PHE A 551 -8.67 11.33 -47.68
C PHE A 551 -7.58 10.26 -47.45
N ALA A 552 -6.55 10.33 -48.34
CA ALA A 552 -5.26 9.71 -48.03
C ALA A 552 -4.33 10.81 -47.54
N PRO A 553 -3.72 10.68 -46.34
CA PRO A 553 -2.61 11.55 -45.96
C PRO A 553 -1.33 11.03 -46.60
N ARG A 554 -0.66 11.92 -47.35
CA ARG A 554 0.69 11.71 -47.90
C ARG A 554 1.68 11.46 -46.76
N ALA A 555 2.24 10.27 -46.72
CA ALA A 555 3.43 9.96 -45.97
C ALA A 555 4.61 10.73 -46.59
N ARG A 556 5.22 11.63 -45.82
CA ARG A 556 6.59 12.10 -46.01
C ARG A 556 7.50 11.35 -45.07
N SER A 557 8.24 10.38 -45.59
CA SER A 557 9.39 9.78 -44.98
C SER A 557 10.49 10.84 -44.81
N ARG A 558 10.91 11.11 -43.57
CA ARG A 558 12.23 11.63 -43.26
C ARG A 558 12.90 10.63 -42.32
N SER A 559 13.85 9.92 -42.90
CA SER A 559 14.89 9.19 -42.22
C SER A 559 15.77 10.17 -41.41
N PHE A 560 15.89 9.95 -40.13
CA PHE A 560 16.95 10.54 -39.32
C PHE A 560 17.82 9.38 -38.82
N GLU A 561 19.04 9.31 -39.34
CA GLU A 561 20.13 8.54 -38.83
C GLU A 561 20.59 9.18 -37.50
N PHE A 562 20.71 8.37 -36.46
CA PHE A 562 21.45 8.73 -35.27
C PHE A 562 22.82 8.06 -35.34
N SER A 563 23.87 8.87 -35.45
CA SER A 563 25.24 8.46 -35.18
C SER A 563 25.48 8.36 -33.68
N GLU A 564 26.09 7.26 -33.29
CA GLU A 564 26.70 7.05 -31.97
C GLU A 564 27.81 8.08 -31.72
N ASN A 565 27.79 8.68 -30.53
CA ASN A 565 28.96 9.02 -29.70
C ASN A 565 28.51 9.14 -28.25
#